data_24c8d84d6ffaa10311d37d148b887913
#
_entry.id   24c8d84d6ffaa10311d37d148b887913
#
_cell.length_a   1.000
_cell.length_b   1.000
_cell.length_c   1.000
_cell.angle_alpha   90.00
_cell.angle_beta   90.00
_cell.angle_gamma   90.00
#
_symmetry.space_group_name_H-M   'P 1'
#
loop_
_entity.id
_entity.type
_entity.pdbx_description
1 polymer ?
#
loop_
_entity_poly.entity_id
_entity_poly.type
_entity_poly.pdbx_seq_one_letter_code
_entity_poly.pdbx_strand_id
1 'polypeptide(L)'
;SDTEAPRLSQYAYGEDYHFVLKWKLKELLKWMRAEWGDIGGRVYVDSAPILERAWARQSGLGWIGKNSLLISKKKGSYFFLAEMLLDVDLEPDAPVTDHCGTCTRCIDACPTDAIIKPSVVDGSKCISYFTIELRGAIPEPVKGHMENWMFGCDICQEVCPWNRHATPTAEPRFSPHPRLMDMTNSDWEDLTEDIFRDVFKDSPVKRTGLLGLKRNIRALRQESE
;
A
#
# COMPACT_ATOMS: atom_id res chain seq x y z
N SER A 1 9.37 19.32 8.34
CA SER A 1 8.97 18.84 6.99
C SER A 1 8.25 19.95 6.28
N ASP A 2 8.66 20.21 5.05
CA ASP A 2 7.98 21.14 4.17
C ASP A 2 6.57 20.61 3.91
N THR A 3 5.54 21.35 4.36
CA THR A 3 4.13 20.94 4.24
C THR A 3 3.64 20.90 2.79
N GLU A 4 4.43 21.46 1.88
CA GLU A 4 4.16 21.49 0.44
C GLU A 4 4.88 20.38 -0.33
N ALA A 5 5.75 19.60 0.31
CA ALA A 5 6.46 18.52 -0.38
C ALA A 5 5.49 17.42 -0.87
N PRO A 6 5.68 16.91 -2.10
CA PRO A 6 4.87 15.83 -2.62
C PRO A 6 4.91 14.58 -1.73
N ARG A 7 3.75 13.93 -1.54
CA ARG A 7 3.57 12.79 -0.62
C ARG A 7 3.66 11.46 -1.33
N LEU A 8 4.28 10.48 -0.67
CA LEU A 8 4.21 9.07 -1.03
C LEU A 8 3.39 8.30 0.01
N SER A 9 2.66 7.28 -0.43
CA SER A 9 2.05 6.31 0.47
C SER A 9 3.12 5.59 1.30
N GLN A 10 2.85 5.37 2.58
CA GLN A 10 3.84 4.85 3.54
C GLN A 10 4.46 3.51 3.10
N TYR A 11 3.70 2.68 2.43
CA TYR A 11 4.18 1.38 1.96
C TYR A 11 5.32 1.46 0.94
N ALA A 12 5.50 2.61 0.30
CA ALA A 12 6.46 2.81 -0.78
C ALA A 12 7.77 3.46 -0.37
N TYR A 13 7.95 3.77 0.92
CA TYR A 13 9.16 4.41 1.41
C TYR A 13 10.41 3.52 1.36
N GLY A 14 10.26 2.23 1.60
CA GLY A 14 11.37 1.27 1.64
C GLY A 14 11.46 0.36 0.43
N GLU A 15 12.09 -0.79 0.66
CA GLU A 15 12.21 -1.84 -0.35
C GLU A 15 10.84 -2.44 -0.68
N ASP A 16 10.68 -2.86 -1.92
CA ASP A 16 9.44 -3.45 -2.42
C ASP A 16 9.05 -4.70 -1.61
N TYR A 17 7.91 -4.61 -0.96
CA TYR A 17 7.37 -5.64 -0.09
C TYR A 17 7.19 -7.00 -0.78
N HIS A 18 7.01 -7.03 -2.11
CA HIS A 18 6.95 -8.28 -2.85
C HIS A 18 8.23 -9.10 -2.69
N PHE A 19 9.40 -8.46 -2.71
CA PHE A 19 10.69 -9.15 -2.53
C PHE A 19 10.90 -9.51 -1.06
N VAL A 20 10.66 -8.56 -0.16
CA VAL A 20 10.86 -8.74 1.29
C VAL A 20 10.03 -9.90 1.81
N LEU A 21 8.73 -9.91 1.52
CA LEU A 21 7.81 -10.93 2.02
C LEU A 21 8.02 -12.28 1.33
N LYS A 22 8.23 -12.31 0.01
CA LYS A 22 8.55 -13.57 -0.68
C LYS A 22 9.78 -14.23 -0.12
N TRP A 23 10.81 -13.45 0.20
CA TRP A 23 12.01 -13.99 0.84
C TRP A 23 11.69 -14.56 2.23
N LYS A 24 11.00 -13.81 3.09
CA LYS A 24 10.59 -14.28 4.43
C LYS A 24 9.75 -15.55 4.38
N LEU A 25 8.77 -15.61 3.48
CA LEU A 25 7.93 -16.80 3.33
C LEU A 25 8.71 -18.02 2.83
N LYS A 26 9.70 -17.82 1.93
CA LYS A 26 10.57 -18.92 1.49
C LYS A 26 11.43 -19.43 2.62
N GLU A 27 11.99 -18.56 3.47
CA GLU A 27 12.74 -18.99 4.64
C GLU A 27 11.85 -19.72 5.66
N LEU A 28 10.62 -19.23 5.86
CA LEU A 28 9.64 -19.92 6.70
C LEU A 28 9.30 -21.31 6.15
N LEU A 29 9.02 -21.44 4.85
CA LEU A 29 8.76 -22.73 4.21
C LEU A 29 9.94 -23.70 4.33
N LYS A 30 11.16 -23.19 4.18
CA LYS A 30 12.38 -23.97 4.38
C LYS A 30 12.50 -24.48 5.81
N TRP A 31 12.22 -23.63 6.80
CA TRP A 31 12.21 -24.02 8.19
C TRP A 31 11.10 -25.07 8.46
N MET A 32 9.88 -24.88 7.95
CA MET A 32 8.79 -25.87 8.09
C MET A 32 9.17 -27.22 7.53
N ARG A 33 9.85 -27.27 6.38
CA ARG A 33 10.36 -28.52 5.79
C ARG A 33 11.41 -29.22 6.66
N ALA A 34 12.25 -28.44 7.32
CA ALA A 34 13.25 -29.00 8.24
C ALA A 34 12.60 -29.63 9.49
N GLU A 35 11.51 -29.01 9.99
CA GLU A 35 10.82 -29.46 11.21
C GLU A 35 9.79 -30.57 10.94
N TRP A 36 9.07 -30.51 9.82
CA TRP A 36 7.89 -31.34 9.57
C TRP A 36 8.10 -32.36 8.44
N GLY A 37 9.25 -32.36 7.79
CA GLY A 37 9.56 -33.21 6.65
C GLY A 37 9.24 -32.54 5.31
N ASP A 38 9.26 -33.33 4.24
CA ASP A 38 9.08 -32.82 2.87
C ASP A 38 7.61 -32.47 2.60
N ILE A 39 7.25 -31.23 2.89
CA ILE A 39 5.92 -30.66 2.61
C ILE A 39 5.95 -29.85 1.31
N GLY A 40 4.92 -30.02 0.49
CA GLY A 40 4.67 -29.19 -0.68
C GLY A 40 4.21 -27.81 -0.26
N GLY A 41 4.64 -26.77 -0.99
CA GLY A 41 4.20 -25.44 -0.67
C GLY A 41 4.59 -24.41 -1.72
N ARG A 42 3.73 -23.38 -1.84
CA ARG A 42 3.96 -22.19 -2.67
C ARG A 42 3.68 -20.95 -1.87
N VAL A 43 4.45 -19.89 -2.14
CA VAL A 43 4.32 -18.60 -1.45
C VAL A 43 3.86 -17.53 -2.43
N TYR A 44 2.98 -16.66 -1.99
CA TYR A 44 2.41 -15.58 -2.80
C TYR A 44 2.43 -14.27 -2.04
N VAL A 45 2.51 -13.19 -2.79
CA VAL A 45 2.43 -11.81 -2.30
C VAL A 45 1.82 -10.99 -3.44
N ASP A 46 0.64 -10.44 -3.26
CA ASP A 46 -0.09 -9.54 -4.15
C ASP A 46 -0.27 -10.03 -5.61
N SER A 47 0.80 -10.33 -6.31
CA SER A 47 0.82 -10.58 -7.77
C SER A 47 0.26 -11.94 -8.21
N ALA A 48 -0.55 -12.63 -7.42
CA ALA A 48 -1.15 -13.91 -7.75
C ALA A 48 -2.69 -13.80 -7.88
N PRO A 49 -3.36 -14.73 -8.57
CA PRO A 49 -4.83 -14.76 -8.65
C PRO A 49 -5.43 -15.29 -7.34
N ILE A 50 -5.03 -14.70 -6.20
CA ILE A 50 -5.50 -15.02 -4.86
C ILE A 50 -6.25 -13.82 -4.31
N LEU A 51 -7.41 -14.05 -3.74
CA LEU A 51 -8.21 -13.03 -3.05
C LEU A 51 -7.67 -12.83 -1.62
N GLU A 52 -6.46 -12.28 -1.49
CA GLU A 52 -5.70 -12.15 -0.24
C GLU A 52 -6.55 -11.60 0.92
N ARG A 53 -7.25 -10.49 0.72
CA ARG A 53 -8.10 -9.88 1.77
C ARG A 53 -9.25 -10.77 2.18
N ALA A 54 -9.83 -11.54 1.25
CA ALA A 54 -10.91 -12.46 1.56
C ALA A 54 -10.39 -13.65 2.39
N TRP A 55 -9.26 -14.21 2.02
CA TRP A 55 -8.61 -15.27 2.78
C TRP A 55 -8.15 -14.79 4.16
N ALA A 56 -7.52 -13.62 4.25
CA ALA A 56 -7.11 -13.01 5.51
C ALA A 56 -8.29 -12.76 6.45
N ARG A 57 -9.46 -12.36 5.91
CA ARG A 57 -10.71 -12.26 6.69
C ARG A 57 -11.17 -13.63 7.21
N GLN A 58 -11.15 -14.66 6.36
CA GLN A 58 -11.55 -16.03 6.76
C GLN A 58 -10.61 -16.61 7.82
N SER A 59 -9.31 -16.27 7.73
CA SER A 59 -8.28 -16.69 8.70
C SER A 59 -8.25 -15.83 9.98
N GLY A 60 -9.27 -15.04 10.26
CA GLY A 60 -9.36 -14.29 11.51
C GLY A 60 -8.35 -13.14 11.69
N LEU A 61 -7.59 -12.75 10.65
CA LEU A 61 -6.61 -11.68 10.75
C LEU A 61 -7.25 -10.30 10.94
N GLY A 62 -8.50 -10.14 10.49
CA GLY A 62 -9.23 -8.89 10.58
C GLY A 62 -10.54 -8.92 9.80
N TRP A 63 -11.14 -7.77 9.61
CA TRP A 63 -12.33 -7.58 8.76
C TRP A 63 -12.03 -6.64 7.61
N ILE A 64 -12.83 -6.73 6.55
CA ILE A 64 -12.73 -5.78 5.43
C ILE A 64 -13.47 -4.52 5.82
N GLY A 65 -12.73 -3.42 5.99
CA GLY A 65 -13.27 -2.12 6.37
C GLY A 65 -14.08 -1.44 5.25
N LYS A 66 -14.74 -0.33 5.60
CA LYS A 66 -15.49 0.47 4.62
C LYS A 66 -14.62 1.06 3.51
N ASN A 67 -13.31 1.20 3.76
CA ASN A 67 -12.29 1.59 2.75
C ASN A 67 -11.76 0.41 1.93
N SER A 68 -12.38 -0.77 2.01
CA SER A 68 -11.98 -2.01 1.33
C SER A 68 -10.64 -2.62 1.76
N LEU A 69 -9.98 -2.08 2.78
CA LEU A 69 -8.74 -2.65 3.32
C LEU A 69 -9.06 -3.67 4.42
N LEU A 70 -8.14 -4.61 4.63
CA LEU A 70 -8.19 -5.45 5.81
C LEU A 70 -7.77 -4.64 7.04
N ILE A 71 -8.58 -4.66 8.09
CA ILE A 71 -8.32 -3.96 9.35
C ILE A 71 -8.17 -4.99 10.47
N SER A 72 -7.03 -4.96 11.13
CA SER A 72 -6.79 -5.75 12.35
C SER A 72 -7.11 -4.93 13.59
N LYS A 73 -7.80 -5.53 14.55
CA LYS A 73 -8.11 -4.89 15.84
C LYS A 73 -6.86 -4.45 16.61
N LYS A 74 -5.75 -5.16 16.41
CA LYS A 74 -4.49 -4.91 17.14
C LYS A 74 -3.50 -4.03 16.37
N LYS A 75 -3.56 -4.01 15.02
CA LYS A 75 -2.52 -3.40 14.17
C LYS A 75 -3.05 -2.33 13.21
N GLY A 76 -4.37 -2.09 13.17
CA GLY A 76 -4.95 -1.21 12.15
C GLY A 76 -4.91 -1.85 10.76
N SER A 77 -4.58 -1.07 9.73
CA SER A 77 -4.49 -1.54 8.33
C SER A 77 -3.11 -1.32 7.68
N TYR A 78 -2.14 -0.78 8.41
CA TYR A 78 -0.77 -0.58 7.91
C TYR A 78 0.06 -1.86 8.08
N PHE A 79 -0.26 -2.89 7.29
CA PHE A 79 0.49 -4.13 7.18
C PHE A 79 0.29 -4.75 5.80
N PHE A 80 1.23 -5.57 5.39
CA PHE A 80 1.15 -6.33 4.15
C PHE A 80 0.53 -7.69 4.38
N LEU A 81 -0.10 -8.23 3.34
CA LEU A 81 -0.58 -9.61 3.30
C LEU A 81 0.39 -10.47 2.50
N ALA A 82 0.44 -11.73 2.84
CA ALA A 82 1.18 -12.75 2.11
C ALA A 82 0.61 -14.13 2.45
N GLU A 83 0.61 -15.04 1.51
CA GLU A 83 -0.01 -16.35 1.64
C GLU A 83 0.97 -17.47 1.36
N MET A 84 0.72 -18.58 2.05
CA MET A 84 1.34 -19.88 1.78
C MET A 84 0.25 -20.89 1.47
N LEU A 85 0.33 -21.54 0.32
CA LEU A 85 -0.49 -22.73 0.02
C LEU A 85 0.37 -23.94 0.32
N LEU A 86 -0.09 -24.75 1.26
CA LEU A 86 0.61 -25.91 1.79
C LEU A 86 -0.25 -27.17 1.62
N ASP A 87 0.39 -28.31 1.48
CA ASP A 87 -0.25 -29.63 1.44
C ASP A 87 -0.30 -30.31 2.83
N VAL A 88 -0.48 -29.49 3.85
CA VAL A 88 -0.62 -29.96 5.25
C VAL A 88 -1.97 -29.56 5.80
N ASP A 89 -2.53 -30.44 6.66
CA ASP A 89 -3.74 -30.11 7.39
C ASP A 89 -3.42 -29.11 8.51
N LEU A 90 -4.08 -27.97 8.47
CA LEU A 90 -4.03 -26.95 9.50
C LEU A 90 -5.43 -26.73 10.06
N GLU A 91 -5.54 -26.60 11.37
CA GLU A 91 -6.81 -26.21 12.00
C GLU A 91 -7.19 -24.80 11.55
N PRO A 92 -8.39 -24.61 10.96
CA PRO A 92 -8.78 -23.31 10.45
C PRO A 92 -9.15 -22.35 11.58
N ASP A 93 -8.69 -21.11 11.48
CA ASP A 93 -9.14 -20.01 12.32
C ASP A 93 -10.58 -19.58 11.97
N ALA A 94 -11.23 -18.92 12.91
CA ALA A 94 -12.57 -18.36 12.70
C ALA A 94 -12.50 -16.88 12.27
N PRO A 95 -13.38 -16.45 11.34
CA PRO A 95 -13.49 -15.05 10.95
C PRO A 95 -13.83 -14.14 12.13
N VAL A 96 -13.31 -12.91 12.12
CA VAL A 96 -13.69 -11.88 13.09
C VAL A 96 -14.86 -11.03 12.58
N THR A 97 -15.62 -10.46 13.50
CA THR A 97 -16.73 -9.57 13.18
C THR A 97 -16.24 -8.21 12.70
N ASP A 98 -17.08 -7.51 11.93
CA ASP A 98 -16.84 -6.12 11.52
C ASP A 98 -16.95 -5.17 12.73
N HIS A 99 -15.97 -4.28 12.86
CA HIS A 99 -15.93 -3.25 13.90
C HIS A 99 -15.94 -1.82 13.33
N CYS A 100 -16.31 -1.61 12.07
CA CYS A 100 -16.50 -0.27 11.50
C CYS A 100 -17.75 0.42 12.09
N GLY A 101 -18.79 -0.34 12.42
CA GLY A 101 -20.04 0.20 12.99
C GLY A 101 -20.61 1.34 12.15
N THR A 102 -20.98 2.43 12.81
CA THR A 102 -21.53 3.65 12.18
C THR A 102 -20.47 4.61 11.62
N CYS A 103 -19.17 4.36 11.84
CA CYS A 103 -18.11 5.24 11.40
C CYS A 103 -18.05 5.36 9.86
N THR A 104 -17.96 6.60 9.36
CA THR A 104 -17.87 6.91 7.91
C THR A 104 -16.61 7.70 7.54
N ARG A 105 -15.66 7.91 8.47
CA ARG A 105 -14.51 8.81 8.31
C ARG A 105 -13.74 8.60 7.00
N CYS A 106 -13.49 7.34 6.61
CA CYS A 106 -12.76 7.05 5.38
C CYS A 106 -13.57 7.38 4.11
N ILE A 107 -14.90 7.31 4.17
CA ILE A 107 -15.80 7.69 3.07
C ILE A 107 -15.80 9.21 2.95
N ASP A 108 -16.04 9.89 4.08
CA ASP A 108 -16.18 11.36 4.14
C ASP A 108 -14.86 12.09 3.80
N ALA A 109 -13.71 11.47 4.08
CA ALA A 109 -12.39 12.04 3.83
C ALA A 109 -11.85 11.75 2.41
N CYS A 110 -12.50 10.91 1.61
CA CYS A 110 -12.01 10.60 0.27
C CYS A 110 -12.22 11.79 -0.69
N PRO A 111 -11.16 12.49 -1.14
CA PRO A 111 -11.32 13.73 -1.86
C PRO A 111 -11.90 13.56 -3.28
N THR A 112 -11.93 12.33 -3.77
CA THR A 112 -12.41 11.96 -5.11
C THR A 112 -13.70 11.12 -5.06
N ASP A 113 -14.30 10.94 -3.88
CA ASP A 113 -15.48 10.08 -3.68
C ASP A 113 -15.30 8.67 -4.26
N ALA A 114 -14.08 8.14 -4.18
CA ALA A 114 -13.76 6.81 -4.70
C ALA A 114 -14.42 5.69 -3.89
N ILE A 115 -14.71 5.89 -2.60
CA ILE A 115 -15.43 4.92 -1.76
C ILE A 115 -16.92 5.14 -1.94
N ILE A 116 -17.52 4.52 -2.95
CA ILE A 116 -18.91 4.76 -3.38
C ILE A 116 -19.98 4.19 -2.44
N LYS A 117 -19.61 3.20 -1.65
CA LYS A 117 -20.40 2.63 -0.55
C LYS A 117 -19.48 1.79 0.34
N PRO A 118 -19.91 1.38 1.55
CA PRO A 118 -19.10 0.54 2.44
C PRO A 118 -18.46 -0.64 1.71
N SER A 119 -17.14 -0.77 1.83
CA SER A 119 -16.29 -1.83 1.25
C SER A 119 -16.30 -1.91 -0.29
N VAL A 120 -16.72 -0.85 -0.98
CA VAL A 120 -16.68 -0.77 -2.44
C VAL A 120 -15.96 0.50 -2.88
N VAL A 121 -14.81 0.31 -3.52
CA VAL A 121 -13.99 1.40 -4.08
C VAL A 121 -14.12 1.38 -5.61
N ASP A 122 -14.47 2.53 -6.17
CA ASP A 122 -14.35 2.77 -7.61
C ASP A 122 -12.89 3.11 -7.94
N GLY A 123 -12.17 2.14 -8.52
CA GLY A 123 -10.76 2.32 -8.90
C GLY A 123 -10.56 3.47 -9.89
N SER A 124 -11.56 3.75 -10.74
CA SER A 124 -11.51 4.84 -11.72
C SER A 124 -11.59 6.25 -11.11
N LYS A 125 -11.75 6.34 -9.80
CA LYS A 125 -11.73 7.58 -9.03
C LYS A 125 -10.60 7.62 -8.00
N CYS A 126 -9.96 6.48 -7.71
CA CYS A 126 -8.97 6.39 -6.63
C CYS A 126 -7.63 7.04 -7.01
N ILE A 127 -7.12 7.94 -6.18
CA ILE A 127 -5.81 8.59 -6.36
C ILE A 127 -4.71 7.54 -6.50
N SER A 128 -4.74 6.44 -5.72
CA SER A 128 -3.75 5.36 -5.84
C SER A 128 -3.75 4.75 -7.24
N TYR A 129 -4.90 4.55 -7.86
CA TYR A 129 -4.97 4.05 -9.24
C TYR A 129 -4.31 5.04 -10.22
N PHE A 130 -4.61 6.31 -10.13
CA PHE A 130 -4.07 7.32 -11.04
C PHE A 130 -2.56 7.48 -10.91
N THR A 131 -2.05 7.41 -9.68
CA THR A 131 -0.63 7.66 -9.40
C THR A 131 0.25 6.43 -9.59
N ILE A 132 -0.31 5.22 -9.51
CA ILE A 132 0.45 3.96 -9.60
C ILE A 132 0.20 3.26 -10.96
N GLU A 133 -1.07 3.07 -11.33
CA GLU A 133 -1.46 2.15 -12.40
C GLU A 133 -1.71 2.84 -13.74
N LEU A 134 -2.24 4.05 -13.73
CA LEU A 134 -2.56 4.80 -14.94
C LEU A 134 -1.30 5.06 -15.78
N ARG A 135 -1.35 4.76 -17.06
CA ARG A 135 -0.25 4.99 -18.02
C ARG A 135 -0.44 6.24 -18.88
N GLY A 136 -1.66 6.77 -18.97
CA GLY A 136 -2.00 7.99 -19.68
C GLY A 136 -1.91 9.25 -18.81
N ALA A 137 -2.47 10.36 -19.32
CA ALA A 137 -2.59 11.60 -18.56
C ALA A 137 -3.59 11.47 -17.41
N ILE A 138 -3.32 12.14 -16.29
CA ILE A 138 -4.28 12.23 -15.18
C ILE A 138 -5.45 13.11 -15.64
N PRO A 139 -6.70 12.64 -15.49
CA PRO A 139 -7.88 13.42 -15.90
C PRO A 139 -7.98 14.74 -15.13
N GLU A 140 -8.38 15.81 -15.83
CA GLU A 140 -8.52 17.15 -15.23
C GLU A 140 -9.37 17.18 -13.93
N PRO A 141 -10.53 16.48 -13.85
CA PRO A 141 -11.33 16.48 -12.63
C PRO A 141 -10.63 15.86 -11.42
N VAL A 142 -9.53 15.12 -11.61
CA VAL A 142 -8.78 14.47 -10.52
C VAL A 142 -7.67 15.35 -10.01
N LYS A 143 -7.05 16.17 -10.88
CA LYS A 143 -5.89 16.99 -10.55
C LYS A 143 -6.13 17.87 -9.32
N GLY A 144 -7.29 18.56 -9.24
CA GLY A 144 -7.69 19.41 -8.12
C GLY A 144 -8.03 18.67 -6.81
N HIS A 145 -7.88 17.35 -6.78
CA HIS A 145 -8.26 16.53 -5.62
C HIS A 145 -7.18 15.51 -5.21
N MET A 146 -5.94 15.71 -5.69
CA MET A 146 -4.85 14.76 -5.41
C MET A 146 -4.20 14.94 -4.03
N GLU A 147 -4.55 16.02 -3.28
CA GLU A 147 -4.08 16.26 -1.90
C GLU A 147 -2.56 16.04 -1.73
N ASN A 148 -1.80 16.52 -2.71
CA ASN A 148 -0.34 16.41 -2.80
C ASN A 148 0.23 14.97 -2.86
N TRP A 149 -0.58 13.94 -3.19
CA TRP A 149 -0.12 12.57 -3.35
C TRP A 149 0.46 12.33 -4.74
N MET A 150 1.80 12.20 -4.82
CA MET A 150 2.48 11.87 -6.08
C MET A 150 2.55 10.35 -6.35
N PHE A 151 2.40 9.51 -5.32
CA PHE A 151 2.41 8.06 -5.45
C PHE A 151 1.62 7.39 -4.33
N GLY A 152 0.57 6.63 -4.68
CA GLY A 152 -0.36 6.07 -3.71
C GLY A 152 -1.23 7.14 -3.06
N CYS A 153 -1.96 6.74 -2.01
CA CYS A 153 -2.77 7.63 -1.19
C CYS A 153 -3.15 6.91 0.10
N ASP A 154 -2.87 7.52 1.25
CA ASP A 154 -3.16 6.94 2.56
C ASP A 154 -4.33 7.63 3.29
N ILE A 155 -5.03 8.59 2.68
CA ILE A 155 -6.06 9.39 3.35
C ILE A 155 -7.09 8.52 4.08
N CYS A 156 -7.64 7.52 3.42
CA CYS A 156 -8.64 6.63 4.02
C CYS A 156 -8.07 5.75 5.16
N GLN A 157 -6.76 5.56 5.21
CA GLN A 157 -6.06 4.89 6.31
C GLN A 157 -5.73 5.86 7.44
N GLU A 158 -5.25 7.07 7.11
CA GLU A 158 -4.87 8.10 8.08
C GLU A 158 -6.05 8.49 8.98
N VAL A 159 -7.24 8.63 8.40
CA VAL A 159 -8.45 8.99 9.16
C VAL A 159 -9.10 7.82 9.91
N CYS A 160 -8.64 6.59 9.66
CA CYS A 160 -9.21 5.39 10.27
C CYS A 160 -8.84 5.31 11.76
N PRO A 161 -9.82 5.28 12.69
CA PRO A 161 -9.53 5.26 14.11
C PRO A 161 -8.80 3.99 14.58
N TRP A 162 -8.88 2.92 13.79
CA TRP A 162 -8.17 1.67 14.09
C TRP A 162 -6.66 1.78 13.87
N ASN A 163 -6.20 2.72 13.03
CA ASN A 163 -4.78 2.94 12.76
C ASN A 163 -4.04 3.64 13.91
N ARG A 164 -4.75 4.12 14.96
CA ARG A 164 -4.12 4.52 16.22
C ARG A 164 -3.36 3.38 16.91
N HIS A 165 -3.63 2.14 16.54
CA HIS A 165 -2.96 0.93 17.03
C HIS A 165 -1.83 0.47 16.12
N ALA A 166 -1.64 1.13 14.97
CA ALA A 166 -0.53 0.83 14.08
C ALA A 166 0.80 1.14 14.78
N THR A 167 1.74 0.23 14.66
CA THR A 167 3.09 0.39 15.21
C THR A 167 4.09 0.42 14.06
N PRO A 168 5.15 1.23 14.16
CA PRO A 168 6.21 1.23 13.17
C PRO A 168 6.77 -0.17 12.97
N THR A 169 7.13 -0.48 11.74
CA THR A 169 7.77 -1.76 11.42
C THR A 169 9.18 -1.84 12.01
N ALA A 170 9.57 -3.03 12.45
CA ALA A 170 10.95 -3.33 12.86
C ALA A 170 11.77 -3.92 11.69
N GLU A 171 11.20 -4.07 10.50
CA GLU A 171 11.91 -4.58 9.32
C GLU A 171 12.81 -3.49 8.72
N PRO A 172 14.14 -3.61 8.79
CA PRO A 172 15.06 -2.56 8.32
C PRO A 172 14.93 -2.25 6.82
N ARG A 173 14.54 -3.25 6.03
CA ARG A 173 14.36 -3.12 4.57
C ARG A 173 13.19 -2.21 4.20
N PHE A 174 12.26 -1.94 5.13
CA PHE A 174 11.19 -0.97 4.95
C PHE A 174 11.55 0.44 5.39
N SER A 175 12.78 0.66 5.88
CA SER A 175 13.28 2.01 6.14
C SER A 175 13.41 2.81 4.85
N PRO A 176 13.05 4.11 4.85
CA PRO A 176 13.19 4.96 3.68
C PRO A 176 14.66 5.12 3.29
N HIS A 177 14.91 5.28 1.99
CA HIS A 177 16.23 5.71 1.53
C HIS A 177 16.57 7.08 2.14
N PRO A 178 17.78 7.28 2.72
CA PRO A 178 18.11 8.54 3.42
C PRO A 178 17.84 9.78 2.58
N ARG A 179 18.29 9.77 1.32
CA ARG A 179 18.08 10.89 0.39
C ARG A 179 16.61 11.23 0.17
N LEU A 180 15.71 10.24 0.20
CA LEU A 180 14.27 10.45 0.03
C LEU A 180 13.70 11.38 1.11
N MET A 181 14.21 11.28 2.33
CA MET A 181 13.74 12.08 3.46
C MET A 181 14.23 13.54 3.41
N ASP A 182 15.29 13.78 2.67
CA ASP A 182 15.92 15.11 2.54
C ASP A 182 15.52 15.84 1.26
N MET A 183 14.75 15.21 0.36
CA MET A 183 14.34 15.81 -0.93
C MET A 183 13.41 17.00 -0.72
N THR A 184 13.82 18.12 -1.28
CA THR A 184 13.04 19.36 -1.34
C THR A 184 12.11 19.38 -2.56
N ASN A 185 11.20 20.36 -2.61
CA ASN A 185 10.33 20.57 -3.79
C ASN A 185 11.13 20.72 -5.07
N SER A 186 12.27 21.44 -5.03
CA SER A 186 13.16 21.59 -6.18
C SER A 186 13.77 20.27 -6.63
N ASP A 187 14.17 19.39 -5.69
CA ASP A 187 14.73 18.08 -6.04
C ASP A 187 13.70 17.19 -6.75
N TRP A 188 12.42 17.32 -6.38
CA TRP A 188 11.33 16.61 -7.06
C TRP A 188 11.07 17.16 -8.47
N GLU A 189 11.25 18.47 -8.70
CA GLU A 189 11.15 19.08 -10.01
C GLU A 189 12.25 18.61 -10.95
N ASP A 190 13.47 18.64 -10.44
CA ASP A 190 14.67 18.30 -11.18
C ASP A 190 15.03 16.81 -11.13
N LEU A 191 14.08 15.97 -10.75
CA LEU A 191 14.29 14.52 -10.62
C LEU A 191 14.86 13.93 -11.91
N THR A 192 16.14 13.56 -11.89
CA THR A 192 16.83 12.92 -13.01
C THR A 192 16.66 11.39 -12.97
N GLU A 193 17.02 10.74 -14.09
CA GLU A 193 17.02 9.28 -14.15
C GLU A 193 17.99 8.65 -13.14
N ASP A 194 19.15 9.28 -12.94
CA ASP A 194 20.16 8.77 -11.99
C ASP A 194 19.66 8.89 -10.54
N ILE A 195 19.04 10.01 -10.18
CA ILE A 195 18.42 10.18 -8.85
C ILE A 195 17.28 9.18 -8.66
N PHE A 196 16.41 9.04 -9.65
CA PHE A 196 15.31 8.06 -9.58
C PHE A 196 15.81 6.64 -9.41
N ARG A 197 16.85 6.25 -10.16
CA ARG A 197 17.45 4.92 -10.08
C ARG A 197 18.13 4.66 -8.75
N ASP A 198 18.78 5.67 -8.17
CA ASP A 198 19.42 5.59 -6.85
C ASP A 198 18.38 5.44 -5.74
N VAL A 199 17.47 6.41 -5.64
CA VAL A 199 16.50 6.50 -4.53
C VAL A 199 15.45 5.38 -4.57
N PHE A 200 15.00 4.98 -5.76
CA PHE A 200 13.92 4.00 -5.94
C PHE A 200 14.41 2.66 -6.50
N LYS A 201 15.70 2.31 -6.32
CA LYS A 201 16.32 1.11 -6.88
C LYS A 201 15.49 -0.16 -6.64
N ASP A 202 15.02 -0.34 -5.43
CA ASP A 202 14.27 -1.54 -5.02
C ASP A 202 12.90 -1.19 -4.43
N SER A 203 12.39 0.01 -4.74
CA SER A 203 11.12 0.53 -4.23
C SER A 203 9.92 0.16 -5.13
N PRO A 204 8.70 0.03 -4.59
CA PRO A 204 7.46 -0.13 -5.36
C PRO A 204 7.21 1.01 -6.35
N VAL A 205 7.81 2.19 -6.15
CA VAL A 205 7.69 3.36 -7.05
C VAL A 205 8.16 3.05 -8.47
N LYS A 206 9.02 2.04 -8.65
CA LYS A 206 9.41 1.54 -9.98
C LYS A 206 8.21 1.14 -10.86
N ARG A 207 7.09 0.76 -10.27
CA ARG A 207 5.89 0.33 -11.02
C ARG A 207 5.35 1.46 -11.90
N THR A 208 5.32 2.68 -11.43
CA THR A 208 4.93 3.85 -12.23
C THR A 208 6.08 4.36 -13.11
N GLY A 209 7.32 4.13 -12.71
CA GLY A 209 8.53 4.58 -13.41
C GLY A 209 8.75 6.10 -13.33
N LEU A 210 9.94 6.54 -13.79
CA LEU A 210 10.30 7.95 -13.76
C LEU A 210 9.30 8.85 -14.48
N LEU A 211 8.88 8.45 -15.69
CA LEU A 211 7.95 9.26 -16.49
C LEU A 211 6.58 9.38 -15.82
N GLY A 212 6.09 8.29 -15.22
CA GLY A 212 4.84 8.30 -14.47
C GLY A 212 4.93 9.15 -13.21
N LEU A 213 6.04 9.06 -12.46
CA LEU A 213 6.24 9.88 -11.28
C LEU A 213 6.34 11.38 -11.63
N LYS A 214 7.08 11.74 -12.67
CA LYS A 214 7.15 13.12 -13.17
C LYS A 214 5.79 13.65 -13.65
N ARG A 215 4.99 12.79 -14.32
CA ARG A 215 3.62 13.13 -14.69
C ARG A 215 2.78 13.47 -13.46
N ASN A 216 2.88 12.64 -12.41
CA ASN A 216 2.13 12.85 -11.17
C ASN A 216 2.54 14.16 -10.49
N ILE A 217 3.85 14.43 -10.35
CA ILE A 217 4.37 15.66 -9.76
C ILE A 217 3.88 16.90 -10.54
N ARG A 218 3.90 16.86 -11.87
CA ARG A 218 3.37 17.95 -12.69
C ARG A 218 1.87 18.17 -12.49
N ALA A 219 1.10 17.07 -12.31
CA ALA A 219 -0.33 17.17 -12.07
C ALA A 219 -0.66 17.86 -10.74
N LEU A 220 0.18 17.69 -9.71
CA LEU A 220 0.01 18.36 -8.42
C LEU A 220 0.21 19.89 -8.50
N ARG A 221 0.97 20.39 -9.47
CA ARG A 221 1.37 21.79 -9.58
C ARG A 221 0.45 22.64 -10.44
N GLN A 222 -0.31 22.02 -11.31
CA GLN A 222 -1.30 22.73 -12.13
C GLN A 222 -2.50 23.22 -11.32
N GLU A 223 -2.52 22.95 -10.02
CA GLU A 223 -3.54 23.42 -9.07
C GLU A 223 -3.20 24.81 -8.50
N SER A 224 -2.04 25.36 -8.80
CA SER A 224 -1.54 26.63 -8.21
C SER A 224 -1.70 27.84 -9.14
N GLU A 225 -2.36 27.71 -10.29
CA GLU A 225 -2.76 28.82 -11.17
C GLU A 225 -4.27 29.12 -11.01
#